data_dd8ea9e162d42553e0d70cf92d0fd534
#
_entry.id   dd8ea9e162d42553e0d70cf92d0fd534
#
_cell.length_a   1.000
_cell.length_b   1.000
_cell.length_c   1.000
_cell.angle_alpha   90.00
_cell.angle_beta   90.00
_cell.angle_gamma   90.00
#
_symmetry.space_group_name_H-M   'P 1'
#
loop_
_entity.id
_entity.type
_entity.pdbx_description
1 polymer ?
#
loop_
_entity_poly.entity_id
_entity_poly.type
_entity_poly.pdbx_seq_one_letter_code
_entity_poly.pdbx_strand_id
1 'polypeptide(L)'
;MSAITVVTTFHAPGLTKYGQNFLDTFSKNVDQRIKLIVYAEKCKPTNPDPSRIEILDADQELPKLQKFKQRWKNVPKANGTPPPEIKARRPRDWHKSFKWDAIRFANKTYAVYDAYMRSKGWLVWIDADTIFHSHWSYEDFIKLLPNNVWITYVGRGKGSQTWPECGFYGMNLNHPVCHEFLKEFERMYEDAENGIFKLEEWHDSYVFGHILNKYRKDFPKVLDYTAAVTLRTAKTGGGGHPLINTELGKWIDHLKGDRKNYGKSLQKDLIHSRTESYWTS
;
A
#
# COMPACT_ATOMS: atom_id res chain seq x y z
N MET A 1 22.30 2.88 -12.77
CA MET A 1 20.82 2.97 -12.64
C MET A 1 20.42 2.44 -11.28
N SER A 2 19.47 3.09 -10.61
CA SER A 2 18.98 2.59 -9.30
C SER A 2 18.12 1.35 -9.50
N ALA A 3 18.36 0.28 -8.74
CA ALA A 3 17.48 -0.88 -8.75
C ALA A 3 16.09 -0.47 -8.23
N ILE A 4 15.03 -0.99 -8.83
CA ILE A 4 13.64 -0.80 -8.39
C ILE A 4 13.00 -2.16 -8.22
N THR A 5 12.48 -2.42 -7.03
CA THR A 5 11.72 -3.63 -6.70
C THR A 5 10.34 -3.23 -6.24
N VAL A 6 9.31 -3.67 -6.96
CA VAL A 6 7.92 -3.56 -6.52
C VAL A 6 7.58 -4.76 -5.62
N VAL A 7 6.79 -4.55 -4.60
CA VAL A 7 6.31 -5.62 -3.72
C VAL A 7 4.80 -5.53 -3.51
N THR A 8 4.15 -6.69 -3.48
CA THR A 8 2.72 -6.81 -3.16
C THR A 8 2.41 -8.13 -2.48
N THR A 9 1.21 -8.27 -1.95
CA THR A 9 0.69 -9.53 -1.38
C THR A 9 -0.80 -9.68 -1.68
N PHE A 10 -1.24 -10.91 -1.83
CA PHE A 10 -2.66 -11.26 -1.91
C PHE A 10 -2.90 -12.71 -1.45
N HIS A 11 -4.14 -13.01 -1.12
CA HIS A 11 -4.61 -14.31 -0.65
C HIS A 11 -5.49 -14.98 -1.72
N ALA A 12 -5.87 -16.24 -1.52
CA ALA A 12 -6.61 -17.02 -2.50
C ALA A 12 -7.88 -16.32 -3.07
N PRO A 13 -8.79 -15.76 -2.27
CA PRO A 13 -9.92 -14.95 -2.80
C PRO A 13 -9.46 -13.70 -3.57
N GLY A 14 -8.33 -13.09 -3.19
CA GLY A 14 -7.74 -11.94 -3.88
C GLY A 14 -7.13 -12.30 -5.23
N LEU A 15 -6.54 -13.48 -5.35
CA LEU A 15 -5.96 -13.96 -6.62
C LEU A 15 -7.00 -13.93 -7.74
N THR A 16 -8.16 -14.54 -7.53
CA THR A 16 -9.22 -14.60 -8.55
C THR A 16 -9.82 -13.22 -8.83
N LYS A 17 -9.95 -12.38 -7.81
CA LYS A 17 -10.66 -11.10 -7.93
C LYS A 17 -9.82 -9.99 -8.56
N TYR A 18 -8.49 -9.98 -8.33
CA TYR A 18 -7.61 -8.90 -8.78
C TYR A 18 -6.14 -9.32 -8.93
N GLY A 19 -5.65 -10.31 -8.16
CA GLY A 19 -4.22 -10.61 -8.07
C GLY A 19 -3.62 -11.11 -9.38
N GLN A 20 -4.33 -11.98 -10.13
CA GLN A 20 -3.86 -12.42 -11.44
C GLN A 20 -3.81 -11.25 -12.43
N ASN A 21 -4.85 -10.41 -12.45
CA ASN A 21 -4.89 -9.23 -13.32
C ASN A 21 -3.77 -8.22 -13.00
N PHE A 22 -3.41 -8.08 -11.71
CA PHE A 22 -2.24 -7.30 -11.31
C PHE A 22 -0.96 -7.84 -11.97
N LEU A 23 -0.72 -9.15 -11.89
CA LEU A 23 0.46 -9.81 -12.48
C LEU A 23 0.50 -9.64 -13.99
N ASP A 24 -0.61 -9.91 -14.67
CA ASP A 24 -0.71 -9.86 -16.13
C ASP A 24 -0.50 -8.43 -16.65
N THR A 25 -1.12 -7.45 -15.99
CA THR A 25 -0.99 -6.04 -16.39
C THR A 25 0.37 -5.45 -16.02
N PHE A 26 0.98 -5.87 -14.90
CA PHE A 26 2.36 -5.53 -14.56
C PHE A 26 3.33 -6.05 -15.61
N SER A 27 3.24 -7.33 -15.94
CA SER A 27 4.10 -7.97 -16.95
C SER A 27 3.99 -7.27 -18.31
N LYS A 28 2.77 -6.91 -18.71
CA LYS A 28 2.50 -6.28 -20.00
C LYS A 28 2.96 -4.83 -20.09
N ASN A 29 2.77 -4.05 -19.02
CA ASN A 29 2.83 -2.59 -19.10
C ASN A 29 3.98 -1.95 -18.31
N VAL A 30 4.63 -2.67 -17.39
CA VAL A 30 5.76 -2.11 -16.64
C VAL A 30 7.09 -2.51 -17.27
N ASP A 31 8.03 -1.57 -17.36
CA ASP A 31 9.36 -1.78 -17.93
C ASP A 31 10.08 -3.00 -17.34
N GLN A 32 10.76 -3.76 -18.21
CA GLN A 32 11.39 -5.04 -17.82
C GLN A 32 12.54 -4.90 -16.82
N ARG A 33 13.12 -3.70 -16.66
CA ARG A 33 14.15 -3.40 -15.66
C ARG A 33 13.62 -3.36 -14.23
N ILE A 34 12.30 -3.32 -14.04
CA ILE A 34 11.64 -3.24 -12.74
C ILE A 34 11.24 -4.64 -12.30
N LYS A 35 11.72 -5.05 -11.12
CA LYS A 35 11.42 -6.35 -10.52
C LYS A 35 10.13 -6.30 -9.72
N LEU A 36 9.50 -7.46 -9.54
CA LEU A 36 8.33 -7.64 -8.70
C LEU A 36 8.52 -8.84 -7.77
N ILE A 37 8.27 -8.64 -6.47
CA ILE A 37 8.14 -9.70 -5.48
C ILE A 37 6.68 -9.78 -5.04
N VAL A 38 6.11 -10.97 -5.09
CA VAL A 38 4.73 -11.24 -4.70
C VAL A 38 4.69 -12.28 -3.60
N TYR A 39 4.05 -11.95 -2.48
CA TYR A 39 3.77 -12.91 -1.42
C TYR A 39 2.35 -13.45 -1.59
N ALA A 40 2.24 -14.66 -2.12
CA ALA A 40 0.97 -15.34 -2.37
C ALA A 40 0.56 -16.17 -1.13
N GLU A 41 -0.56 -15.81 -0.48
CA GLU A 41 -1.06 -16.54 0.70
C GLU A 41 -2.08 -17.59 0.27
N LYS A 42 -1.75 -18.86 0.50
CA LYS A 42 -2.65 -20.01 0.24
C LYS A 42 -3.19 -20.05 -1.20
N CYS A 43 -2.40 -19.64 -2.16
CA CYS A 43 -2.76 -19.66 -3.57
C CYS A 43 -1.52 -19.79 -4.47
N LYS A 44 -1.76 -20.24 -5.72
CA LYS A 44 -0.72 -20.43 -6.73
C LYS A 44 -1.10 -19.61 -7.98
N PRO A 45 -0.67 -18.37 -8.09
CA PRO A 45 -0.92 -17.56 -9.29
C PRO A 45 -0.09 -18.07 -10.46
N THR A 46 -0.56 -17.82 -11.68
CA THR A 46 0.24 -18.00 -12.88
C THR A 46 1.25 -16.86 -12.97
N ASN A 47 2.54 -17.20 -13.14
CA ASN A 47 3.58 -16.19 -13.32
C ASN A 47 3.73 -15.86 -14.81
N PRO A 48 3.35 -14.65 -15.26
CA PRO A 48 3.43 -14.30 -16.67
C PRO A 48 4.84 -13.92 -17.13
N ASP A 49 5.77 -13.66 -16.19
CA ASP A 49 7.15 -13.28 -16.50
C ASP A 49 8.13 -13.70 -15.38
N PRO A 50 8.55 -14.99 -15.39
CA PRO A 50 9.46 -15.51 -14.36
C PRO A 50 10.86 -14.88 -14.34
N SER A 51 11.23 -14.11 -15.38
CA SER A 51 12.55 -13.48 -15.45
C SER A 51 12.72 -12.31 -14.48
N ARG A 52 11.61 -11.67 -14.05
CA ARG A 52 11.61 -10.51 -13.16
C ARG A 52 10.49 -10.50 -12.11
N ILE A 53 9.53 -11.43 -12.20
CA ILE A 53 8.48 -11.61 -11.20
C ILE A 53 8.83 -12.82 -10.36
N GLU A 54 9.07 -12.61 -9.08
CA GLU A 54 9.30 -13.65 -8.09
C GLU A 54 8.01 -13.85 -7.28
N ILE A 55 7.47 -15.08 -7.30
CA ILE A 55 6.27 -15.44 -6.52
C ILE A 55 6.69 -16.33 -5.37
N LEU A 56 6.46 -15.85 -4.16
CA LEU A 56 6.84 -16.48 -2.90
C LEU A 56 5.59 -16.97 -2.17
N ASP A 57 5.69 -18.14 -1.55
CA ASP A 57 4.66 -18.64 -0.65
C ASP A 57 4.72 -17.87 0.69
N ALA A 58 3.72 -17.05 0.96
CA ALA A 58 3.68 -16.24 2.17
C ALA A 58 3.66 -17.07 3.47
N ASP A 59 3.13 -18.30 3.43
CA ASP A 59 3.10 -19.18 4.61
C ASP A 59 4.49 -19.73 4.93
N GLN A 60 5.35 -19.91 3.93
CA GLN A 60 6.72 -20.40 4.10
C GLN A 60 7.71 -19.27 4.35
N GLU A 61 7.63 -18.20 3.57
CA GLU A 61 8.61 -17.11 3.57
C GLU A 61 8.43 -16.10 4.71
N LEU A 62 7.21 -16.02 5.31
CA LEU A 62 6.90 -15.05 6.35
C LEU A 62 6.56 -15.73 7.71
N PRO A 63 7.53 -16.44 8.35
CA PRO A 63 7.26 -17.16 9.59
C PRO A 63 6.82 -16.25 10.75
N LYS A 64 7.29 -15.02 10.79
CA LYS A 64 6.84 -14.02 11.78
C LYS A 64 5.36 -13.66 11.59
N LEU A 65 4.91 -13.49 10.35
CA LEU A 65 3.50 -13.27 10.04
C LEU A 65 2.65 -14.45 10.53
N GLN A 66 3.10 -15.71 10.28
CA GLN A 66 2.35 -16.88 10.73
C GLN A 66 2.26 -16.93 12.27
N LYS A 67 3.35 -16.63 12.99
CA LYS A 67 3.34 -16.49 14.46
C LYS A 67 2.35 -15.41 14.92
N PHE A 68 2.39 -14.24 14.28
CA PHE A 68 1.46 -13.14 14.57
C PHE A 68 0.00 -13.58 14.39
N LYS A 69 -0.34 -14.14 13.23
CA LYS A 69 -1.69 -14.65 12.94
C LYS A 69 -2.12 -15.71 13.95
N GLN A 70 -1.27 -16.68 14.24
CA GLN A 70 -1.57 -17.75 15.21
C GLN A 70 -1.83 -17.18 16.61
N ARG A 71 -1.04 -16.23 17.07
CA ARG A 71 -1.20 -15.57 18.38
C ARG A 71 -2.54 -14.84 18.48
N TRP A 72 -2.95 -14.15 17.41
CA TRP A 72 -4.06 -13.19 17.45
C TRP A 72 -5.35 -13.69 16.79
N LYS A 73 -5.38 -14.87 16.16
CA LYS A 73 -6.53 -15.38 15.38
C LYS A 73 -7.86 -15.41 16.14
N ASN A 74 -7.82 -15.63 17.44
CA ASN A 74 -9.02 -15.75 18.29
C ASN A 74 -9.21 -14.52 19.19
N VAL A 75 -8.48 -13.46 18.97
CA VAL A 75 -8.56 -12.23 19.77
C VAL A 75 -9.40 -11.20 19.04
N PRO A 76 -10.63 -10.89 19.52
CA PRO A 76 -11.57 -10.02 18.78
C PRO A 76 -10.98 -8.65 18.41
N LYS A 77 -10.21 -8.04 19.33
CA LYS A 77 -9.59 -6.73 19.05
C LYS A 77 -8.64 -6.74 17.85
N ALA A 78 -8.02 -7.88 17.53
CA ALA A 78 -7.11 -8.01 16.39
C ALA A 78 -7.84 -8.39 15.08
N ASN A 79 -9.13 -8.74 15.17
CA ASN A 79 -9.97 -9.22 14.08
C ASN A 79 -11.18 -8.29 13.84
N GLY A 80 -10.95 -6.99 13.89
CA GLY A 80 -11.95 -5.99 13.50
C GLY A 80 -12.96 -5.59 14.58
N THR A 81 -12.81 -6.03 15.81
CA THR A 81 -13.68 -5.65 16.94
C THR A 81 -12.95 -4.69 17.87
N PRO A 82 -13.24 -3.38 17.83
CA PRO A 82 -12.54 -2.41 18.68
C PRO A 82 -12.87 -2.62 20.15
N PRO A 83 -11.95 -2.29 21.07
CA PRO A 83 -12.20 -2.29 22.51
C PRO A 83 -13.37 -1.36 22.89
N PRO A 84 -14.07 -1.62 24.01
CA PRO A 84 -15.22 -0.82 24.45
C PRO A 84 -14.93 0.67 24.59
N GLU A 85 -13.76 1.03 25.09
CA GLU A 85 -13.32 2.43 25.22
C GLU A 85 -13.18 3.15 23.89
N ILE A 86 -12.74 2.44 22.83
CA ILE A 86 -12.71 3.00 21.47
C ILE A 86 -14.14 3.16 20.93
N LYS A 87 -15.01 2.18 21.15
CA LYS A 87 -16.42 2.30 20.75
C LYS A 87 -17.09 3.54 21.38
N ALA A 88 -16.85 3.77 22.67
CA ALA A 88 -17.41 4.91 23.39
C ALA A 88 -16.91 6.25 22.81
N ARG A 89 -15.62 6.37 22.50
CA ARG A 89 -15.03 7.61 21.93
C ARG A 89 -15.36 7.82 20.45
N ARG A 90 -15.72 6.77 19.71
CA ARG A 90 -15.91 6.79 18.24
C ARG A 90 -17.28 6.24 17.82
N PRO A 91 -18.40 6.82 18.28
CA PRO A 91 -19.74 6.26 18.06
C PRO A 91 -20.15 6.25 16.58
N ARG A 92 -19.53 7.08 15.74
CA ARG A 92 -19.89 7.19 14.32
C ARG A 92 -19.19 6.18 13.40
N ASP A 93 -18.06 5.60 13.81
CA ASP A 93 -17.23 4.80 12.91
C ASP A 93 -16.63 3.51 13.51
N TRP A 94 -16.97 3.16 14.77
CA TRP A 94 -16.52 1.92 15.41
C TRP A 94 -16.94 0.66 14.61
N HIS A 95 -18.03 0.75 13.85
CA HIS A 95 -18.53 -0.35 13.01
C HIS A 95 -17.67 -0.63 11.78
N LYS A 96 -16.73 0.24 11.44
CA LYS A 96 -15.80 0.04 10.32
C LYS A 96 -14.70 -0.93 10.73
N SER A 97 -15.05 -2.23 10.79
CA SER A 97 -14.21 -3.32 11.32
C SER A 97 -12.78 -3.32 10.76
N PHE A 98 -12.57 -2.94 9.49
CA PHE A 98 -11.24 -2.90 8.88
C PHE A 98 -10.25 -2.03 9.66
N LYS A 99 -10.72 -1.01 10.40
CA LYS A 99 -9.85 -0.14 11.19
C LYS A 99 -9.10 -0.88 12.30
N TRP A 100 -9.64 -2.00 12.76
CA TRP A 100 -9.11 -2.82 13.85
C TRP A 100 -8.77 -4.25 13.42
N ASP A 101 -8.64 -4.49 12.11
CA ASP A 101 -8.28 -5.79 11.56
C ASP A 101 -6.76 -5.90 11.40
N ALA A 102 -6.05 -6.01 12.54
CA ALA A 102 -4.60 -6.13 12.57
C ALA A 102 -4.09 -7.36 11.83
N ILE A 103 -4.82 -8.48 11.87
CA ILE A 103 -4.45 -9.73 11.19
C ILE A 103 -4.38 -9.52 9.68
N ARG A 104 -5.36 -8.84 9.13
CA ARG A 104 -5.39 -8.53 7.69
C ARG A 104 -4.23 -7.66 7.27
N PHE A 105 -3.97 -6.58 8.01
CA PHE A 105 -2.97 -5.58 7.63
C PHE A 105 -1.53 -6.00 7.95
N ALA A 106 -1.34 -6.97 8.85
CA ALA A 106 -0.03 -7.57 9.10
C ALA A 106 0.62 -8.15 7.83
N ASN A 107 -0.19 -8.70 6.90
CA ASN A 107 0.32 -9.25 5.64
C ASN A 107 1.19 -8.25 4.89
N LYS A 108 0.74 -6.99 4.75
CA LYS A 108 1.50 -5.93 4.09
C LYS A 108 2.81 -5.66 4.82
N THR A 109 2.76 -5.46 6.13
CA THR A 109 3.94 -5.08 6.92
C THR A 109 5.04 -6.11 6.83
N TYR A 110 4.71 -7.39 7.02
CA TYR A 110 5.72 -8.46 6.95
C TYR A 110 6.23 -8.71 5.53
N ALA A 111 5.36 -8.61 4.51
CA ALA A 111 5.78 -8.71 3.12
C ALA A 111 6.76 -7.58 2.73
N VAL A 112 6.48 -6.36 3.13
CA VAL A 112 7.36 -5.20 2.87
C VAL A 112 8.69 -5.36 3.60
N TYR A 113 8.69 -5.84 4.84
CA TYR A 113 9.92 -6.02 5.60
C TYR A 113 10.81 -7.14 5.03
N ASP A 114 10.24 -8.27 4.64
CA ASP A 114 10.99 -9.35 4.00
C ASP A 114 11.54 -8.91 2.62
N ALA A 115 10.71 -8.23 1.82
CA ALA A 115 11.16 -7.67 0.54
C ALA A 115 12.27 -6.63 0.71
N TYR A 116 12.26 -5.84 1.79
CA TYR A 116 13.34 -4.92 2.14
C TYR A 116 14.66 -5.67 2.33
N MET A 117 14.65 -6.81 3.02
CA MET A 117 15.86 -7.62 3.25
C MET A 117 16.43 -8.23 1.96
N ARG A 118 15.60 -8.37 0.93
CA ARG A 118 15.96 -8.95 -0.40
C ARG A 118 16.29 -7.89 -1.45
N SER A 119 16.02 -6.60 -1.19
CA SER A 119 16.06 -5.54 -2.21
C SER A 119 17.19 -4.56 -1.99
N LYS A 120 17.51 -3.81 -3.06
CA LYS A 120 18.44 -2.67 -3.05
C LYS A 120 17.83 -1.52 -3.85
N GLY A 121 18.30 -0.30 -3.61
CA GLY A 121 17.83 0.90 -4.31
C GLY A 121 16.46 1.34 -3.83
N TRP A 122 15.42 1.24 -4.65
CA TRP A 122 14.05 1.59 -4.30
C TRP A 122 13.19 0.36 -4.09
N LEU A 123 12.53 0.29 -2.94
CA LEU A 123 11.45 -0.66 -2.65
C LEU A 123 10.12 0.08 -2.77
N VAL A 124 9.23 -0.42 -3.64
CA VAL A 124 7.94 0.23 -3.92
C VAL A 124 6.81 -0.72 -3.59
N TRP A 125 5.95 -0.34 -2.65
CA TRP A 125 4.70 -1.04 -2.40
C TRP A 125 3.62 -0.59 -3.38
N ILE A 126 2.90 -1.55 -3.96
CA ILE A 126 1.67 -1.32 -4.73
C ILE A 126 0.62 -2.33 -4.28
N ASP A 127 -0.57 -1.88 -3.89
CA ASP A 127 -1.67 -2.77 -3.52
C ASP A 127 -2.06 -3.65 -4.71
N ALA A 128 -2.28 -4.95 -4.47
CA ALA A 128 -2.55 -5.94 -5.51
C ALA A 128 -3.88 -5.72 -6.27
N ASP A 129 -4.78 -4.88 -5.74
CA ASP A 129 -5.99 -4.45 -6.44
C ASP A 129 -5.76 -3.24 -7.38
N THR A 130 -4.55 -3.15 -7.92
CA THR A 130 -4.13 -2.14 -8.90
C THR A 130 -4.04 -2.75 -10.30
N ILE A 131 -4.44 -1.98 -11.32
CA ILE A 131 -4.27 -2.31 -12.74
C ILE A 131 -3.22 -1.37 -13.33
N PHE A 132 -2.26 -1.92 -14.08
CA PHE A 132 -1.34 -1.15 -14.90
C PHE A 132 -1.96 -1.03 -16.30
N HIS A 133 -2.59 0.10 -16.57
CA HIS A 133 -3.38 0.28 -17.80
C HIS A 133 -2.60 0.89 -18.96
N SER A 134 -1.43 1.49 -18.70
CA SER A 134 -0.59 2.15 -19.70
C SER A 134 0.86 1.77 -19.50
N HIS A 135 1.62 1.79 -20.59
CA HIS A 135 3.06 1.50 -20.52
C HIS A 135 3.77 2.48 -19.58
N TRP A 136 4.48 1.94 -18.59
CA TRP A 136 5.22 2.67 -17.58
C TRP A 136 6.71 2.41 -17.75
N SER A 137 7.40 3.31 -18.46
CA SER A 137 8.83 3.21 -18.69
C SER A 137 9.63 3.31 -17.39
N TYR A 138 10.84 2.75 -17.38
CA TYR A 138 11.76 2.92 -16.25
C TYR A 138 12.05 4.41 -15.98
N GLU A 139 12.23 5.19 -17.04
CA GLU A 139 12.53 6.62 -16.98
C GLU A 139 11.40 7.42 -16.33
N ASP A 140 10.14 7.05 -16.59
CA ASP A 140 8.99 7.69 -15.94
C ASP A 140 8.80 7.19 -14.51
N PHE A 141 9.07 5.91 -14.27
CA PHE A 141 8.98 5.34 -12.92
C PHE A 141 10.01 6.00 -11.98
N ILE A 142 11.27 6.12 -12.41
CA ILE A 142 12.33 6.69 -11.57
C ILE A 142 12.16 8.19 -11.32
N LYS A 143 11.48 8.94 -12.19
CA LYS A 143 11.12 10.35 -11.94
C LYS A 143 10.24 10.52 -10.71
N LEU A 144 9.42 9.51 -10.40
CA LEU A 144 8.58 9.51 -9.20
C LEU A 144 9.37 9.15 -7.92
N LEU A 145 10.62 8.71 -8.06
CA LEU A 145 11.48 8.21 -6.98
C LEU A 145 12.76 9.05 -6.87
N PRO A 146 12.68 10.34 -6.54
CA PRO A 146 13.85 11.24 -6.55
C PRO A 146 14.83 10.89 -5.42
N ASN A 147 16.13 10.80 -5.77
CA ASN A 147 17.18 10.34 -4.83
C ASN A 147 17.39 11.24 -3.60
N ASN A 148 16.87 12.47 -3.62
CA ASN A 148 17.01 13.41 -2.51
C ASN A 148 15.95 13.24 -1.41
N VAL A 149 15.03 12.26 -1.54
CA VAL A 149 14.04 11.91 -0.52
C VAL A 149 14.25 10.48 -0.04
N TRP A 150 13.88 10.22 1.21
CA TRP A 150 13.96 8.87 1.77
C TRP A 150 12.68 8.05 1.57
N ILE A 151 11.54 8.73 1.36
CA ILE A 151 10.24 8.10 1.11
C ILE A 151 9.39 8.94 0.18
N THR A 152 8.62 8.27 -0.67
CA THR A 152 7.54 8.86 -1.45
C THR A 152 6.23 8.18 -1.08
N TYR A 153 5.12 8.91 -1.06
CA TYR A 153 3.83 8.34 -0.68
C TYR A 153 2.66 9.14 -1.27
N VAL A 154 1.49 8.54 -1.23
CA VAL A 154 0.23 9.21 -1.58
C VAL A 154 -0.44 9.69 -0.29
N GLY A 155 -0.53 10.99 -0.11
CA GLY A 155 -1.26 11.60 1.00
C GLY A 155 -2.78 11.62 0.80
N ARG A 156 -3.45 12.60 1.41
CA ARG A 156 -4.90 12.81 1.31
C ARG A 156 -5.27 14.19 0.79
N GLY A 157 -4.36 14.83 0.07
CA GLY A 157 -4.56 16.16 -0.50
C GLY A 157 -4.04 17.29 0.38
N LYS A 158 -4.03 18.48 -0.21
CA LYS A 158 -3.51 19.70 0.39
C LYS A 158 -4.19 20.00 1.72
N GLY A 159 -3.39 20.21 2.76
CA GLY A 159 -3.86 20.55 4.11
C GLY A 159 -4.54 19.40 4.87
N SER A 160 -4.57 18.19 4.34
CA SER A 160 -5.14 17.05 5.05
C SER A 160 -4.31 16.64 6.26
N GLN A 161 -5.00 16.38 7.38
CA GLN A 161 -4.42 15.79 8.59
C GLN A 161 -4.68 14.29 8.71
N THR A 162 -5.25 13.68 7.67
CA THR A 162 -5.59 12.24 7.68
C THR A 162 -4.40 11.38 7.22
N TRP A 163 -4.55 10.08 7.40
CA TRP A 163 -3.52 9.08 7.13
C TRP A 163 -3.23 8.96 5.62
N PRO A 164 -1.98 8.64 5.22
CA PRO A 164 -1.64 8.37 3.82
C PRO A 164 -2.54 7.32 3.17
N GLU A 165 -2.63 7.37 1.86
CA GLU A 165 -3.20 6.28 1.06
C GLU A 165 -2.10 5.24 0.79
N CYS A 166 -2.13 4.13 1.51
CA CYS A 166 -1.09 3.09 1.40
C CYS A 166 -1.29 2.13 0.20
N GLY A 167 -2.01 2.55 -0.84
CA GLY A 167 -2.08 1.83 -2.11
C GLY A 167 -0.79 1.92 -2.93
N PHE A 168 0.02 2.97 -2.65
CA PHE A 168 1.34 3.18 -3.26
C PHE A 168 2.24 3.96 -2.31
N TYR A 169 3.46 3.49 -2.11
CA TYR A 169 4.57 4.24 -1.52
C TYR A 169 5.92 3.65 -1.96
N GLY A 170 6.95 4.50 -2.02
CA GLY A 170 8.32 4.10 -2.36
C GLY A 170 9.29 4.46 -1.23
N MET A 171 10.23 3.57 -0.94
CA MET A 171 11.26 3.72 0.08
C MET A 171 12.64 3.63 -0.54
N ASN A 172 13.47 4.66 -0.31
CA ASN A 172 14.86 4.71 -0.77
C ASN A 172 15.76 3.95 0.19
N LEU A 173 16.07 2.70 -0.11
CA LEU A 173 16.88 1.83 0.73
C LEU A 173 18.36 2.27 0.85
N ASN A 174 18.80 3.24 0.05
CA ASN A 174 20.11 3.87 0.21
C ASN A 174 20.12 4.92 1.34
N HIS A 175 18.96 5.29 1.86
CA HIS A 175 18.84 6.28 2.92
C HIS A 175 18.69 5.60 4.29
N PRO A 176 19.57 5.89 5.28
CA PRO A 176 19.55 5.22 6.60
C PRO A 176 18.20 5.27 7.31
N VAL A 177 17.46 6.38 7.18
CA VAL A 177 16.13 6.56 7.80
C VAL A 177 15.12 5.52 7.34
N CYS A 178 15.22 5.02 6.09
CA CYS A 178 14.35 3.95 5.62
C CYS A 178 14.50 2.66 6.44
N HIS A 179 15.73 2.32 6.82
CA HIS A 179 15.98 1.13 7.61
C HIS A 179 15.34 1.22 8.99
N GLU A 180 15.44 2.37 9.62
CA GLU A 180 14.83 2.59 10.94
C GLU A 180 13.32 2.63 10.86
N PHE A 181 12.76 3.29 9.84
CA PHE A 181 11.32 3.31 9.58
C PHE A 181 10.76 1.89 9.38
N LEU A 182 11.41 1.07 8.56
CA LEU A 182 10.97 -0.30 8.25
C LEU A 182 11.05 -1.20 9.48
N LYS A 183 12.13 -1.11 10.25
CA LYS A 183 12.26 -1.83 11.52
C LYS A 183 11.16 -1.43 12.51
N GLU A 184 10.87 -0.14 12.62
CA GLU A 184 9.80 0.31 13.50
C GLU A 184 8.43 -0.15 13.00
N PHE A 185 8.19 -0.12 11.69
CA PHE A 185 6.95 -0.59 11.10
C PHE A 185 6.70 -2.08 11.38
N GLU A 186 7.73 -2.94 11.24
CA GLU A 186 7.67 -4.35 11.65
C GLU A 186 7.45 -4.47 13.15
N ARG A 187 8.25 -3.76 13.99
CA ARG A 187 8.19 -3.82 15.45
C ARG A 187 6.81 -3.49 16.00
N MET A 188 6.07 -2.57 15.36
CA MET A 188 4.71 -2.22 15.77
C MET A 188 3.78 -3.44 15.77
N TYR A 189 4.00 -4.42 14.89
CA TYR A 189 3.25 -5.67 14.84
C TYR A 189 3.90 -6.76 15.68
N GLU A 190 5.23 -6.89 15.71
CA GLU A 190 5.94 -7.89 16.51
C GLU A 190 5.62 -7.73 18.02
N ASP A 191 5.68 -6.50 18.52
CA ASP A 191 5.31 -6.14 19.88
C ASP A 191 3.96 -5.44 19.91
N ALA A 192 2.92 -6.12 19.40
CA ALA A 192 1.61 -5.52 19.16
C ALA A 192 0.97 -4.88 20.40
N GLU A 193 1.19 -5.44 21.59
CA GLU A 193 0.65 -4.89 22.84
C GLU A 193 1.24 -3.51 23.20
N ASN A 194 2.52 -3.29 22.91
CA ASN A 194 3.18 -2.00 23.09
C ASN A 194 3.25 -1.19 21.79
N GLY A 195 2.89 -1.80 20.65
CA GLY A 195 2.85 -1.21 19.32
C GLY A 195 1.44 -0.83 18.88
N ILE A 196 0.91 -1.56 17.88
CA ILE A 196 -0.35 -1.21 17.21
C ILE A 196 -1.55 -1.11 18.17
N PHE A 197 -1.63 -1.93 19.23
CA PHE A 197 -2.75 -1.90 20.17
C PHE A 197 -2.73 -0.71 21.12
N LYS A 198 -1.67 0.10 21.14
CA LYS A 198 -1.64 1.40 21.81
C LYS A 198 -2.18 2.52 20.94
N LEU A 199 -2.39 2.27 19.64
CA LEU A 199 -2.92 3.24 18.70
C LEU A 199 -4.46 3.22 18.70
N GLU A 200 -5.07 4.22 18.05
CA GLU A 200 -6.53 4.33 17.92
C GLU A 200 -7.09 3.47 16.78
N GLU A 201 -6.29 3.18 15.75
CA GLU A 201 -6.62 2.33 14.61
C GLU A 201 -5.41 1.48 14.26
N TRP A 202 -5.64 0.27 13.72
CA TRP A 202 -4.57 -0.72 13.52
C TRP A 202 -4.40 -1.15 12.06
N HIS A 203 -5.08 -0.48 11.13
CA HIS A 203 -4.86 -0.69 9.70
C HIS A 203 -3.54 -0.03 9.24
N ASP A 204 -3.02 -0.52 8.14
CA ASP A 204 -1.72 -0.12 7.59
C ASP A 204 -1.54 1.39 7.41
N SER A 205 -2.53 2.08 6.86
CA SER A 205 -2.46 3.53 6.63
C SER A 205 -2.30 4.33 7.92
N TYR A 206 -2.99 3.90 9.00
CA TYR A 206 -2.87 4.56 10.30
C TYR A 206 -1.49 4.35 10.90
N VAL A 207 -1.04 3.10 10.96
CA VAL A 207 0.25 2.72 11.53
C VAL A 207 1.39 3.39 10.75
N PHE A 208 1.35 3.27 9.42
CA PHE A 208 2.32 3.93 8.53
C PHE A 208 2.37 5.44 8.74
N GLY A 209 1.20 6.10 8.76
CA GLY A 209 1.10 7.54 8.97
C GLY A 209 1.59 7.97 10.35
N HIS A 210 1.34 7.16 11.39
CA HIS A 210 1.84 7.41 12.75
C HIS A 210 3.37 7.44 12.77
N ILE A 211 4.02 6.42 12.18
CA ILE A 211 5.47 6.32 12.11
C ILE A 211 6.04 7.41 11.20
N LEU A 212 5.45 7.62 10.02
CA LEU A 212 5.87 8.66 9.09
C LEU A 212 5.87 10.06 9.75
N ASN A 213 4.83 10.38 10.52
CA ASN A 213 4.72 11.65 11.24
C ASN A 213 5.81 11.83 12.30
N LYS A 214 6.28 10.74 12.91
CA LYS A 214 7.41 10.75 13.83
C LYS A 214 8.70 11.09 13.08
N TYR A 215 9.03 10.31 12.03
CA TYR A 215 10.30 10.44 11.32
C TYR A 215 10.43 11.72 10.49
N ARG A 216 9.36 12.19 9.86
CA ARG A 216 9.42 13.39 9.02
C ARG A 216 9.69 14.70 9.80
N LYS A 217 9.57 14.69 11.14
CA LYS A 217 9.94 15.85 11.97
C LYS A 217 11.43 16.11 11.90
N ASP A 218 12.24 15.04 12.01
CA ASP A 218 13.69 15.11 12.01
C ASP A 218 14.26 14.96 10.58
N PHE A 219 13.53 14.28 9.69
CA PHE A 219 13.90 13.99 8.31
C PHE A 219 12.82 14.46 7.33
N PRO A 220 12.70 15.77 7.11
CA PRO A 220 11.59 16.35 6.35
C PRO A 220 11.65 16.14 4.83
N LYS A 221 12.74 15.59 4.30
CA LYS A 221 12.90 15.30 2.87
C LYS A 221 12.06 14.09 2.46
N VAL A 222 10.78 14.31 2.26
CA VAL A 222 9.78 13.33 1.81
C VAL A 222 9.05 13.87 0.58
N LEU A 223 8.46 13.00 -0.24
CA LEU A 223 7.62 13.40 -1.37
C LEU A 223 6.19 12.87 -1.17
N ASP A 224 5.26 13.79 -0.99
CA ASP A 224 3.82 13.51 -1.01
C ASP A 224 3.26 13.91 -2.38
N TYR A 225 2.82 12.93 -3.17
CA TYR A 225 2.24 13.17 -4.50
C TYR A 225 0.95 14.00 -4.48
N THR A 226 0.31 14.10 -3.32
CA THR A 226 -0.93 14.86 -3.16
C THR A 226 -0.74 16.24 -2.52
N ALA A 227 0.48 16.64 -2.23
CA ALA A 227 0.74 17.89 -1.50
C ALA A 227 0.11 19.14 -2.14
N ALA A 228 0.05 19.16 -3.47
CA ALA A 228 -0.58 20.24 -4.25
C ALA A 228 -2.03 19.94 -4.68
N VAL A 229 -2.54 18.74 -4.41
CA VAL A 229 -3.85 18.28 -4.92
C VAL A 229 -4.94 18.59 -3.89
N THR A 230 -6.00 19.30 -4.30
CA THR A 230 -7.20 19.48 -3.50
C THR A 230 -8.18 18.35 -3.75
N LEU A 231 -8.29 17.42 -2.82
CA LEU A 231 -9.23 16.30 -2.88
C LEU A 231 -10.62 16.74 -2.37
N ARG A 232 -11.67 16.24 -3.01
CA ARG A 232 -13.04 16.43 -2.52
C ARG A 232 -13.22 15.72 -1.17
N THR A 233 -13.87 16.40 -0.24
CA THR A 233 -14.24 15.80 1.05
C THR A 233 -15.58 15.07 0.93
N ALA A 234 -15.90 14.20 1.89
CA ALA A 234 -17.22 13.57 1.99
C ALA A 234 -18.37 14.59 2.06
N LYS A 235 -18.11 15.82 2.52
CA LYS A 235 -19.09 16.92 2.55
C LYS A 235 -19.39 17.49 1.17
N THR A 236 -18.49 17.37 0.20
CA THR A 236 -18.62 17.94 -1.15
C THR A 236 -19.01 16.90 -2.22
N GLY A 237 -19.44 15.70 -1.79
CA GLY A 237 -20.04 14.74 -2.71
C GLY A 237 -19.07 13.78 -3.41
N GLY A 238 -18.06 13.32 -2.72
CA GLY A 238 -17.19 12.26 -3.19
C GLY A 238 -15.76 12.52 -2.72
N GLY A 239 -15.29 11.66 -1.85
CA GLY A 239 -13.91 11.74 -1.41
C GLY A 239 -12.97 11.29 -2.51
N GLY A 240 -12.63 12.08 -3.49
CA GLY A 240 -11.78 11.74 -4.61
C GLY A 240 -10.79 10.61 -4.31
N HIS A 241 -10.53 9.76 -5.27
CA HIS A 241 -9.58 8.67 -5.08
C HIS A 241 -8.16 9.23 -5.13
N PRO A 242 -7.40 9.29 -4.01
CA PRO A 242 -6.15 10.04 -3.98
C PRO A 242 -5.18 9.62 -5.07
N LEU A 243 -4.93 8.32 -5.20
CA LEU A 243 -3.91 7.77 -6.10
C LEU A 243 -4.14 8.18 -7.56
N ILE A 244 -5.33 7.94 -8.11
CA ILE A 244 -5.64 8.22 -9.53
C ILE A 244 -5.70 9.72 -9.85
N ASN A 245 -5.78 10.58 -8.84
CA ASN A 245 -5.78 12.03 -8.98
C ASN A 245 -4.38 12.65 -8.84
N THR A 246 -3.35 11.82 -8.80
CA THR A 246 -1.92 12.19 -8.88
C THR A 246 -1.36 11.84 -10.25
N GLU A 247 -0.05 12.06 -10.45
CA GLU A 247 0.66 11.59 -11.63
C GLU A 247 0.55 10.08 -11.84
N LEU A 248 0.44 9.29 -10.76
CA LEU A 248 0.32 7.84 -10.82
C LEU A 248 -0.85 7.37 -11.70
N GLY A 249 -1.96 8.12 -11.72
CA GLY A 249 -3.11 7.83 -12.55
C GLY A 249 -2.86 7.87 -14.07
N LYS A 250 -1.65 8.26 -14.53
CA LYS A 250 -1.22 8.14 -15.93
C LYS A 250 -0.99 6.68 -16.32
N TRP A 251 -0.63 5.84 -15.35
CA TRP A 251 -0.21 4.45 -15.59
C TRP A 251 -1.03 3.42 -14.86
N ILE A 252 -1.58 3.77 -13.69
CA ILE A 252 -2.26 2.81 -12.81
C ILE A 252 -3.63 3.29 -12.34
N ASP A 253 -4.52 2.31 -12.16
CA ASP A 253 -5.81 2.47 -11.49
C ASP A 253 -5.89 1.54 -10.28
N HIS A 254 -6.18 2.09 -9.11
CA HIS A 254 -6.31 1.34 -7.86
C HIS A 254 -7.78 1.05 -7.58
N LEU A 255 -8.21 -0.19 -7.76
CA LEU A 255 -9.60 -0.65 -7.69
C LEU A 255 -10.14 -0.81 -6.26
N LYS A 256 -9.89 0.18 -5.41
CA LYS A 256 -10.28 0.15 -4.01
C LYS A 256 -11.80 0.02 -3.81
N GLY A 257 -12.21 -0.86 -2.88
CA GLY A 257 -13.61 -1.07 -2.52
C GLY A 257 -14.42 -1.67 -3.69
N ASP A 258 -15.58 -1.10 -3.97
CA ASP A 258 -16.53 -1.62 -4.99
C ASP A 258 -16.02 -1.51 -6.42
N ARG A 259 -14.97 -0.71 -6.68
CA ARG A 259 -14.35 -0.58 -8.02
C ARG A 259 -13.81 -1.91 -8.54
N LYS A 260 -13.45 -2.85 -7.65
CA LYS A 260 -13.11 -4.23 -8.01
C LYS A 260 -14.21 -4.97 -8.78
N ASN A 261 -15.46 -4.61 -8.53
CA ASN A 261 -16.61 -5.24 -9.21
C ASN A 261 -16.84 -4.64 -10.62
N TYR A 262 -16.32 -3.44 -10.85
CA TYR A 262 -16.44 -2.74 -12.13
C TYR A 262 -15.18 -2.89 -12.99
N GLY A 263 -14.07 -3.35 -12.41
CA GLY A 263 -12.78 -3.46 -13.10
C GLY A 263 -12.13 -2.12 -13.47
N LYS A 264 -12.72 -0.99 -13.04
CA LYS A 264 -12.24 0.36 -13.34
C LYS A 264 -12.77 1.35 -12.29
N SER A 265 -11.99 2.39 -11.98
CA SER A 265 -12.49 3.54 -11.22
C SER A 265 -13.47 4.36 -12.06
N LEU A 266 -14.43 4.99 -11.38
CA LEU A 266 -15.53 5.70 -12.04
C LEU A 266 -15.13 7.16 -12.32
N GLN A 267 -15.77 7.79 -13.31
CA GLN A 267 -15.55 9.21 -13.63
C GLN A 267 -15.76 10.14 -12.42
N LYS A 268 -16.69 9.82 -11.54
CA LYS A 268 -16.92 10.57 -10.27
C LYS A 268 -15.73 10.51 -9.29
N ASP A 269 -14.80 9.56 -9.47
CA ASP A 269 -13.61 9.43 -8.65
C ASP A 269 -12.50 10.38 -9.09
N LEU A 270 -12.57 10.90 -10.32
CA LEU A 270 -11.64 11.87 -10.86
C LEU A 270 -12.03 13.29 -10.44
N ILE A 271 -11.04 14.07 -10.00
CA ILE A 271 -11.21 15.49 -9.64
C ILE A 271 -11.13 16.34 -10.91
N HIS A 272 -10.27 15.96 -11.83
CA HIS A 272 -10.08 16.60 -13.13
C HIS A 272 -10.20 15.56 -14.24
N SER A 273 -10.65 15.99 -15.40
CA SER A 273 -10.66 15.15 -16.60
C SER A 273 -9.23 14.71 -16.93
N ARG A 274 -9.07 13.44 -17.25
CA ARG A 274 -7.83 12.85 -17.72
C ARG A 274 -7.91 12.59 -19.21
N THR A 275 -6.77 12.64 -19.89
CA THR A 275 -6.66 12.51 -21.36
C THR A 275 -6.12 11.15 -21.80
N GLU A 276 -5.62 10.35 -20.87
CA GLU A 276 -5.12 9.02 -21.20
C GLU A 276 -6.26 8.13 -21.70
N SER A 277 -6.02 7.32 -22.74
CA SER A 277 -7.04 6.50 -23.41
C SER A 277 -7.83 5.61 -22.43
N TYR A 278 -7.17 5.11 -21.40
CA TYR A 278 -7.82 4.33 -20.35
C TYR A 278 -8.98 5.09 -19.66
N TRP A 279 -8.84 6.39 -19.44
CA TRP A 279 -9.85 7.18 -18.73
C TRP A 279 -10.96 7.70 -19.66
N THR A 280 -10.69 7.75 -20.96
CA THR A 280 -11.63 8.28 -21.97
C THR A 280 -12.45 7.19 -22.68
N SER A 281 -12.08 5.92 -22.52
CA SER A 281 -12.78 4.75 -23.06
C SER A 281 -13.97 4.31 -22.22
#